data_adc7ac2519b3d13f97a59a0eaf4097e6
#
_entry.id   adc7ac2519b3d13f97a59a0eaf4097e6
#
_cell.length_a   1.000
_cell.length_b   1.000
_cell.length_c   1.000
_cell.angle_alpha   90.00
_cell.angle_beta   90.00
_cell.angle_gamma   90.00
#
_symmetry.space_group_name_H-M   'P 1'
#
loop_
_entity.id
_entity.type
_entity.pdbx_description
1 polymer ?
#
loop_
_entity_poly.entity_id
_entity_poly.type
_entity_poly.pdbx_seq_one_letter_code
_entity_poly.pdbx_strand_id
1 'polypeptide(L)'
;NRFEHIHVIQLGGTLRKSSFSVIGDLAAQAFDNLTCSKLFMGVDGIDLDFGLTTSNIDEARLNQRMIAASLRTIVLADSSKFGKRGFGKICTLDQVDVIITDSGISPSVAKSIEEAGIELIIA
;
A
#
# COMPACT_ATOMS: atom_id res chain seq x y z
N ASN A 1 -27.55 0.11 15.32
CA ASN A 1 -26.67 -0.03 14.17
C ASN A 1 -25.37 -0.76 14.59
N ARG A 2 -25.04 -1.81 13.89
CA ARG A 2 -23.84 -2.62 14.20
C ARG A 2 -22.52 -1.88 14.00
N PHE A 3 -22.55 -0.70 13.33
CA PHE A 3 -21.36 0.11 13.06
C PHE A 3 -21.24 1.33 13.99
N GLU A 4 -22.07 1.44 15.04
CA GLU A 4 -22.06 2.59 15.96
C GLU A 4 -20.70 2.82 16.62
N HIS A 5 -19.96 1.76 16.88
CA HIS A 5 -18.65 1.84 17.57
C HIS A 5 -17.50 2.14 16.60
N ILE A 6 -17.76 2.28 15.29
CA ILE A 6 -16.76 2.57 14.30
C ILE A 6 -16.72 4.07 14.03
N HIS A 7 -15.54 4.66 14.20
CA HIS A 7 -15.29 6.06 13.91
C HIS A 7 -14.56 6.18 12.57
N VAL A 8 -15.14 6.92 11.63
CA VAL A 8 -14.55 7.13 10.31
C VAL A 8 -13.99 8.53 10.23
N ILE A 9 -12.69 8.63 9.91
CA ILE A 9 -11.99 9.90 9.75
C ILE A 9 -11.59 10.05 8.30
N GLN A 10 -12.12 11.08 7.64
CA GLN A 10 -11.79 11.39 6.26
C GLN A 10 -10.66 12.41 6.20
N LEU A 11 -9.60 12.09 5.44
CA LEU A 11 -8.50 13.04 5.23
C LEU A 11 -8.90 14.13 4.26
N GLY A 12 -8.42 15.35 4.53
CA GLY A 12 -8.47 16.45 3.56
C GLY A 12 -7.33 16.36 2.57
N GLY A 13 -7.42 17.11 1.49
CA GLY A 13 -6.38 17.17 0.45
C GLY A 13 -6.98 17.32 -0.93
N THR A 14 -6.18 17.04 -1.95
CA THR A 14 -6.60 17.13 -3.35
C THR A 14 -7.17 15.79 -3.82
N LEU A 15 -8.39 15.80 -4.33
CA LEU A 15 -9.03 14.59 -4.83
C LEU A 15 -8.52 14.24 -6.22
N ARG A 16 -8.00 13.01 -6.39
CA ARG A 16 -7.67 12.46 -7.71
C ARG A 16 -8.93 11.93 -8.38
N LYS A 17 -9.31 12.52 -9.51
CA LYS A 17 -10.55 12.16 -10.21
C LYS A 17 -10.54 10.72 -10.72
N SER A 18 -9.37 10.20 -11.11
CA SER A 18 -9.24 8.85 -11.68
C SER A 18 -9.46 7.74 -10.66
N SER A 19 -9.13 7.97 -9.41
CA SER A 19 -9.20 6.96 -8.34
C SER A 19 -10.08 7.38 -7.17
N PHE A 20 -10.59 8.61 -7.16
CA PHE A 20 -11.33 9.21 -6.05
C PHE A 20 -10.57 9.16 -4.73
N SER A 21 -9.24 9.09 -4.80
CA SER A 21 -8.39 9.13 -3.62
C SER A 21 -7.92 10.54 -3.34
N VAL A 22 -7.59 10.80 -2.08
CA VAL A 22 -7.08 12.09 -1.62
C VAL A 22 -5.55 12.05 -1.65
N ILE A 23 -4.93 13.09 -2.22
CA ILE A 23 -3.47 13.21 -2.32
C ILE A 23 -3.03 14.61 -1.91
N GLY A 24 -1.74 14.82 -1.88
CA GLY A 24 -1.11 16.14 -1.66
C GLY A 24 -0.66 16.35 -0.23
N ASP A 25 -0.05 17.51 -0.01
CA ASP A 25 0.62 17.81 1.26
C ASP A 25 -0.34 17.89 2.46
N LEU A 26 -1.56 18.35 2.25
CA LEU A 26 -2.55 18.39 3.34
C LEU A 26 -2.88 16.99 3.84
N ALA A 27 -3.08 16.05 2.93
CA ALA A 27 -3.33 14.67 3.30
C ALA A 27 -2.10 14.06 3.98
N ALA A 28 -0.91 14.30 3.44
CA ALA A 28 0.34 13.79 4.00
C ALA A 28 0.62 14.33 5.41
N GLN A 29 0.38 15.63 5.63
CA GLN A 29 0.62 16.28 6.93
C GLN A 29 -0.25 15.69 8.06
N ALA A 30 -1.43 15.16 7.74
CA ALA A 30 -2.29 14.54 8.74
C ALA A 30 -1.56 13.41 9.48
N PHE A 31 -0.64 12.70 8.80
CA PHE A 31 0.08 11.59 9.39
C PHE A 31 1.21 11.98 10.33
N ASP A 32 1.58 13.27 10.39
CA ASP A 32 2.59 13.73 11.35
C ASP A 32 2.14 13.57 12.80
N ASN A 33 0.83 13.54 13.04
CA ASN A 33 0.24 13.45 14.36
C ASN A 33 -0.61 12.19 14.57
N LEU A 34 -0.47 11.19 13.69
CA LEU A 34 -1.25 9.95 13.76
C LEU A 34 -0.33 8.75 13.85
N THR A 35 -0.79 7.75 14.58
CA THR A 35 -0.18 6.42 14.60
C THR A 35 -1.28 5.39 14.32
N CYS A 36 -1.05 4.53 13.34
CA CYS A 36 -2.01 3.50 12.96
C CYS A 36 -1.47 2.12 13.28
N SER A 37 -2.31 1.23 13.80
CA SER A 37 -1.90 -0.14 14.08
C SER A 37 -1.71 -0.92 12.77
N LYS A 38 -2.57 -0.68 11.79
CA LYS A 38 -2.53 -1.37 10.50
C LYS A 38 -2.81 -0.39 9.36
N LEU A 39 -2.06 -0.57 8.28
CA LEU A 39 -2.29 0.10 7.01
C LEU A 39 -2.68 -0.94 5.97
N PHE A 40 -3.80 -0.74 5.30
CA PHE A 40 -4.20 -1.52 4.13
C PHE A 40 -4.01 -0.63 2.90
N MET A 41 -3.14 -1.05 1.99
CA MET A 41 -2.72 -0.20 0.88
C MET A 41 -2.74 -0.95 -0.45
N GLY A 42 -3.35 -0.33 -1.47
CA GLY A 42 -3.25 -0.80 -2.85
C GLY A 42 -2.03 -0.23 -3.55
N VAL A 43 -1.49 -0.95 -4.53
CA VAL A 43 -0.36 -0.52 -5.33
C VAL A 43 -0.59 -0.86 -6.80
N ASP A 44 0.14 -0.20 -7.69
CA ASP A 44 0.04 -0.48 -9.14
C ASP A 44 1.11 -1.44 -9.64
N GLY A 45 2.21 -1.56 -8.91
CA GLY A 45 3.27 -2.48 -9.28
C GLY A 45 4.02 -3.02 -8.07
N ILE A 46 4.42 -4.29 -8.18
CA ILE A 46 5.26 -4.96 -7.18
C ILE A 46 6.40 -5.61 -7.95
N ASP A 47 7.61 -5.10 -7.74
CA ASP A 47 8.83 -5.63 -8.34
C ASP A 47 9.74 -6.12 -7.22
N LEU A 48 10.22 -7.35 -7.34
CA LEU A 48 11.02 -7.98 -6.28
C LEU A 48 12.30 -7.21 -5.96
N ASP A 49 12.90 -6.58 -6.96
CA ASP A 49 14.15 -5.85 -6.80
C ASP A 49 13.91 -4.36 -6.51
N PHE A 50 13.01 -3.74 -7.25
CA PHE A 50 12.77 -2.30 -7.17
C PHE A 50 11.86 -1.93 -5.99
N GLY A 51 10.83 -2.71 -5.74
CA GLY A 51 9.85 -2.47 -4.67
C GLY A 51 8.46 -2.17 -5.17
N LEU A 52 7.69 -1.46 -4.37
CA LEU A 52 6.30 -1.11 -4.64
C LEU A 52 6.21 0.25 -5.32
N THR A 53 5.32 0.35 -6.29
CA THR A 53 5.15 1.57 -7.08
C THR A 53 3.68 1.91 -7.33
N THR A 54 3.45 3.19 -7.62
CA THR A 54 2.16 3.70 -8.09
C THR A 54 2.39 4.66 -9.25
N SER A 55 1.35 5.02 -9.97
CA SER A 55 1.47 5.82 -11.18
C SER A 55 1.67 7.33 -10.93
N ASN A 56 1.42 7.80 -9.73
CA ASN A 56 1.43 9.22 -9.37
C ASN A 56 2.42 9.49 -8.24
N ILE A 57 3.30 10.48 -8.41
CA ILE A 57 4.34 10.78 -7.42
C ILE A 57 3.78 11.33 -6.11
N ASP A 58 2.70 12.11 -6.17
CA ASP A 58 2.07 12.63 -4.96
C ASP A 58 1.39 11.52 -4.16
N GLU A 59 0.81 10.55 -4.85
CA GLU A 59 0.25 9.36 -4.21
C GLU A 59 1.36 8.52 -3.56
N ALA A 60 2.49 8.37 -4.24
CA ALA A 60 3.63 7.65 -3.67
C ALA A 60 4.13 8.31 -2.38
N ARG A 61 4.20 9.64 -2.36
CA ARG A 61 4.61 10.38 -1.16
C ARG A 61 3.64 10.21 -0.02
N LEU A 62 2.34 10.25 -0.29
CA LEU A 62 1.33 9.99 0.72
C LEU A 62 1.45 8.57 1.26
N ASN A 63 1.62 7.60 0.37
CA ASN A 63 1.80 6.20 0.78
C ASN A 63 3.03 6.02 1.68
N GLN A 64 4.13 6.70 1.38
CA GLN A 64 5.33 6.69 2.22
C GLN A 64 5.03 7.20 3.63
N ARG A 65 4.25 8.27 3.75
CA ARG A 65 3.87 8.84 5.03
C ARG A 65 2.94 7.91 5.81
N MET A 66 2.03 7.26 5.11
CA MET A 66 1.13 6.27 5.70
C MET A 66 1.91 5.08 6.28
N ILE A 67 2.87 4.58 5.53
CA ILE A 67 3.73 3.48 6.00
C ILE A 67 4.52 3.89 7.25
N ALA A 68 5.11 5.08 7.22
CA ALA A 68 5.89 5.59 8.36
C ALA A 68 5.04 5.76 9.62
N ALA A 69 3.75 6.04 9.48
CA ALA A 69 2.83 6.24 10.60
C ALA A 69 2.19 4.93 11.09
N SER A 70 2.46 3.80 10.44
CA SER A 70 1.76 2.54 10.71
C SER A 70 2.71 1.50 11.30
N LEU A 71 2.17 0.70 12.24
CA LEU A 71 2.94 -0.38 12.86
C LEU A 71 3.04 -1.60 11.96
N ARG A 72 2.05 -1.82 11.10
CA ARG A 72 2.00 -2.98 10.21
C ARG A 72 1.42 -2.56 8.85
N THR A 73 2.11 -2.93 7.78
CA THR A 73 1.72 -2.59 6.41
C THR A 73 1.26 -3.84 5.67
N ILE A 74 0.02 -3.80 5.18
CA ILE A 74 -0.62 -4.88 4.45
C ILE A 74 -0.95 -4.38 3.06
N VAL A 75 -0.38 -5.02 2.04
CA VAL A 75 -0.59 -4.66 0.63
C VAL A 75 -1.65 -5.55 0.02
N LEU A 76 -2.62 -4.94 -0.64
CA LEU A 76 -3.68 -5.61 -1.37
C LEU A 76 -3.43 -5.40 -2.86
N ALA A 77 -3.14 -6.46 -3.60
CA ALA A 77 -2.85 -6.37 -5.02
C ALA A 77 -3.23 -7.67 -5.73
N ASP A 78 -3.90 -7.54 -6.87
CA ASP A 78 -4.13 -8.72 -7.69
C ASP A 78 -2.81 -9.18 -8.35
N SER A 79 -2.79 -10.41 -8.83
CA SER A 79 -1.57 -11.03 -9.37
C SER A 79 -1.00 -10.31 -10.60
N SER A 80 -1.80 -9.51 -11.31
CA SER A 80 -1.32 -8.76 -12.46
C SER A 80 -0.32 -7.65 -12.10
N LYS A 81 -0.25 -7.28 -10.83
CA LYS A 81 0.64 -6.21 -10.36
C LYS A 81 2.09 -6.65 -10.18
N PHE A 82 2.34 -7.95 -10.08
CA PHE A 82 3.71 -8.45 -9.95
C PHE A 82 4.50 -8.29 -11.23
N GLY A 83 5.75 -7.85 -11.10
CA GLY A 83 6.64 -7.60 -12.23
C GLY A 83 6.45 -6.26 -12.90
N LYS A 84 5.59 -5.41 -12.38
CA LYS A 84 5.33 -4.06 -12.92
C LYS A 84 6.05 -3.00 -12.11
N ARG A 85 6.50 -1.95 -12.80
CA ARG A 85 7.08 -0.76 -12.19
C ARG A 85 6.32 0.46 -12.68
N GLY A 86 5.64 1.15 -11.76
CA GLY A 86 5.01 2.42 -12.01
C GLY A 86 6.00 3.58 -11.88
N PHE A 87 5.54 4.79 -12.15
CA PHE A 87 6.37 5.98 -12.15
C PHE A 87 6.89 6.36 -10.75
N GLY A 88 6.04 6.26 -9.74
CA GLY A 88 6.38 6.68 -8.37
C GLY A 88 6.72 5.51 -7.47
N LYS A 89 7.94 5.48 -6.94
CA LYS A 89 8.33 4.46 -5.97
C LYS A 89 7.75 4.78 -4.60
N ILE A 90 7.08 3.79 -4.01
CA ILE A 90 6.51 3.89 -2.66
C ILE A 90 7.56 3.46 -1.63
N CYS A 91 8.05 2.23 -1.74
CA CYS A 91 8.97 1.66 -0.77
C CYS A 91 9.63 0.40 -1.34
N THR A 92 10.64 -0.10 -0.63
CA THR A 92 11.21 -1.42 -0.89
C THR A 92 10.40 -2.50 -0.18
N LEU A 93 10.58 -3.76 -0.57
CA LEU A 93 9.80 -4.87 -0.03
C LEU A 93 9.99 -5.08 1.48
N ASP A 94 11.14 -4.72 2.01
CA ASP A 94 11.44 -4.88 3.44
C ASP A 94 10.54 -4.05 4.35
N GLN A 95 9.80 -3.08 3.80
CA GLN A 95 8.85 -2.28 4.57
C GLN A 95 7.43 -2.87 4.58
N VAL A 96 7.22 -4.00 3.92
CA VAL A 96 5.92 -4.66 3.81
C VAL A 96 5.88 -5.87 4.72
N ASP A 97 4.80 -6.00 5.49
CA ASP A 97 4.62 -7.15 6.41
C ASP A 97 3.78 -8.26 5.78
N VAL A 98 2.76 -7.90 5.04
CA VAL A 98 1.81 -8.84 4.46
C VAL A 98 1.46 -8.43 3.04
N ILE A 99 1.37 -9.38 2.13
CA ILE A 99 0.78 -9.19 0.80
C ILE A 99 -0.40 -10.14 0.65
N ILE A 100 -1.56 -9.59 0.30
CA ILE A 100 -2.76 -10.35 -0.02
C ILE A 100 -2.98 -10.26 -1.52
N THR A 101 -3.00 -11.39 -2.19
CA THR A 101 -3.18 -11.48 -3.65
C THR A 101 -4.10 -12.64 -4.01
N ASP A 102 -4.27 -12.91 -5.30
CA ASP A 102 -5.07 -14.00 -5.81
C ASP A 102 -4.21 -15.19 -6.27
N SER A 103 -4.88 -16.27 -6.63
CA SER A 103 -4.22 -17.53 -7.05
C SER A 103 -3.47 -17.45 -8.37
N GLY A 104 -3.57 -16.32 -9.10
CA GLY A 104 -2.83 -16.11 -10.34
C GLY A 104 -1.35 -15.83 -10.14
N ILE A 105 -0.89 -15.63 -8.91
CA ILE A 105 0.53 -15.43 -8.63
C ILE A 105 1.35 -16.66 -9.02
N SER A 106 2.50 -16.46 -9.66
CA SER A 106 3.35 -17.59 -10.02
C SER A 106 4.02 -18.20 -8.79
N PRO A 107 4.26 -19.52 -8.79
CA PRO A 107 4.94 -20.18 -7.66
C PRO A 107 6.31 -19.62 -7.34
N SER A 108 7.08 -19.21 -8.35
CA SER A 108 8.41 -18.63 -8.13
C SER A 108 8.35 -17.26 -7.47
N VAL A 109 7.41 -16.43 -7.85
CA VAL A 109 7.21 -15.11 -7.21
C VAL A 109 6.72 -15.28 -5.78
N ALA A 110 5.76 -16.18 -5.56
CA ALA A 110 5.26 -16.48 -4.21
C ALA A 110 6.39 -16.91 -3.29
N LYS A 111 7.26 -17.81 -3.76
CA LYS A 111 8.41 -18.26 -2.99
C LYS A 111 9.36 -17.12 -2.65
N SER A 112 9.66 -16.25 -3.60
CA SER A 112 10.55 -15.12 -3.38
C SER A 112 10.00 -14.15 -2.34
N ILE A 113 8.69 -13.93 -2.34
CA ILE A 113 8.02 -13.06 -1.36
C ILE A 113 8.14 -13.66 0.05
N GLU A 114 7.86 -14.94 0.18
CA GLU A 114 7.97 -15.63 1.47
C GLU A 114 9.42 -15.66 1.96
N GLU A 115 10.37 -15.89 1.08
CA GLU A 115 11.81 -15.85 1.42
C GLU A 115 12.28 -14.47 1.86
N ALA A 116 11.61 -13.42 1.40
CA ALA A 116 11.89 -12.04 1.85
C ALA A 116 11.32 -11.75 3.25
N GLY A 117 10.65 -12.70 3.88
CA GLY A 117 10.07 -12.54 5.21
C GLY A 117 8.68 -11.94 5.23
N ILE A 118 8.02 -11.85 4.08
CA ILE A 118 6.67 -11.30 3.96
C ILE A 118 5.65 -12.43 4.06
N GLU A 119 4.62 -12.22 4.88
CA GLU A 119 3.50 -13.16 4.92
C GLU A 119 2.66 -13.01 3.65
N LEU A 120 2.49 -14.09 2.91
CA LEU A 120 1.70 -14.10 1.69
C LEU A 120 0.37 -14.79 1.94
N ILE A 121 -0.73 -14.09 1.65
CA ILE A 121 -2.09 -14.61 1.76
C ILE A 121 -2.70 -14.65 0.37
N ILE A 122 -3.15 -15.83 -0.04
CA ILE A 122 -3.82 -16.00 -1.34
C ILE A 122 -5.32 -16.13 -1.07
N ALA A 123 -6.06 -15.16 -1.58
CA ALA A 123 -7.50 -15.08 -1.36
C ALA A 123 -8.30 -15.62 -2.56
#